data_9c2043ac05f9c3457d29e2a530fe3444
#
_entry.id   9c2043ac05f9c3457d29e2a530fe3444
#
_cell.length_a   1.000
_cell.length_b   1.000
_cell.length_c   1.000
_cell.angle_alpha   90.00
_cell.angle_beta   90.00
_cell.angle_gamma   90.00
#
_symmetry.space_group_name_H-M   'P 1'
#
loop_
_entity.id
_entity.type
_entity.pdbx_description
1 polymer ?
#
loop_
_entity_poly.entity_id
_entity_poly.type
_entity_poly.pdbx_seq_one_letter_code
_entity_poly.pdbx_strand_id
1 'polypeptide(L)'
;MRDDSLLTDVTLIAAGYEVKAHKAVLASCSPYFYAMFTGFDEKNKSKIILRDVDPEALKLLVNYVYTSEVEVTEENVQTLLPAANLMQLSDVKEACCEFLLNQLHPTNCLGIKSFADLHGCLDLLAVTNTYIESHFAEVLDCDEFYALDQEQVCNLISSDTITVPSEEKVYESVIAWVNHDKPNRGQALPRLMEHVRLPLLSRDYLLVSLAINV
;
A
#
# COMPACT_ATOMS: atom_id res chain seq x y z
N MET A 1 13.91 -33.33 1.41
CA MET A 1 12.63 -34.06 1.22
C MET A 1 11.71 -33.33 0.21
N ARG A 2 11.46 -32.00 0.36
CA ARG A 2 10.61 -31.28 -0.61
C ARG A 2 11.21 -31.29 -2.01
N ASP A 3 12.46 -30.96 -2.14
CA ASP A 3 13.17 -30.84 -3.44
C ASP A 3 13.23 -32.16 -4.20
N ASP A 4 13.32 -33.27 -3.46
CA ASP A 4 13.25 -34.62 -4.02
C ASP A 4 11.81 -35.11 -4.22
N SER A 5 10.80 -34.30 -3.93
CA SER A 5 9.37 -34.65 -3.94
C SER A 5 9.01 -35.88 -3.06
N LEU A 6 9.82 -36.16 -2.04
CA LEU A 6 9.60 -37.28 -1.13
C LEU A 6 8.45 -36.94 -0.16
N LEU A 7 7.45 -37.83 -0.10
CA LEU A 7 6.28 -37.73 0.77
C LEU A 7 5.41 -36.46 0.55
N THR A 8 5.61 -35.73 -0.54
CA THR A 8 4.75 -34.60 -0.86
C THR A 8 3.33 -35.09 -1.19
N ASP A 9 2.33 -34.49 -0.60
CA ASP A 9 0.91 -34.88 -0.70
C ASP A 9 0.00 -33.77 -1.28
N VAL A 10 0.60 -32.60 -1.60
CA VAL A 10 -0.11 -31.49 -2.28
C VAL A 10 0.80 -30.80 -3.30
N THR A 11 0.17 -30.35 -4.38
CA THR A 11 0.75 -29.42 -5.37
C THR A 11 -0.05 -28.12 -5.36
N LEU A 12 0.60 -27.02 -5.03
CA LEU A 12 0.03 -25.67 -5.12
C LEU A 12 0.32 -25.11 -6.51
N ILE A 13 -0.66 -24.43 -7.09
CA ILE A 13 -0.58 -23.90 -8.46
C ILE A 13 -0.97 -22.42 -8.43
N ALA A 14 -0.09 -21.54 -8.90
CA ALA A 14 -0.34 -20.12 -9.09
C ALA A 14 0.06 -19.72 -10.52
N ALA A 15 -0.89 -19.19 -11.30
CA ALA A 15 -0.67 -18.74 -12.68
C ALA A 15 0.13 -19.75 -13.55
N GLY A 16 -0.09 -21.06 -13.35
CA GLY A 16 0.60 -22.14 -14.08
C GLY A 16 1.93 -22.60 -13.49
N TYR A 17 2.46 -21.93 -12.47
CA TYR A 17 3.59 -22.40 -11.69
C TYR A 17 3.13 -23.43 -10.68
N GLU A 18 3.80 -24.59 -10.64
CA GLU A 18 3.48 -25.68 -9.72
C GLU A 18 4.59 -25.86 -8.68
N VAL A 19 4.21 -25.95 -7.39
CA VAL A 19 5.14 -26.28 -6.31
C VAL A 19 4.56 -27.42 -5.47
N LYS A 20 5.36 -28.46 -5.26
CA LYS A 20 5.02 -29.61 -4.40
C LYS A 20 5.37 -29.29 -2.95
N ALA A 21 4.51 -29.68 -2.04
CA ALA A 21 4.66 -29.44 -0.62
C ALA A 21 4.01 -30.55 0.23
N HIS A 22 4.14 -30.40 1.56
CA HIS A 22 3.52 -31.29 2.55
C HIS A 22 2.40 -30.51 3.26
N LYS A 23 1.17 -31.00 3.21
CA LYS A 23 0.02 -30.38 3.89
C LYS A 23 0.29 -30.13 5.37
N ALA A 24 0.90 -31.09 6.06
CA ALA A 24 1.21 -30.97 7.47
C ALA A 24 2.19 -29.81 7.76
N VAL A 25 3.20 -29.61 6.91
CA VAL A 25 4.19 -28.54 7.07
C VAL A 25 3.54 -27.18 6.79
N LEU A 26 2.79 -27.07 5.69
CA LEU A 26 2.06 -25.84 5.37
C LEU A 26 1.05 -25.47 6.48
N ALA A 27 0.29 -26.44 6.98
CA ALA A 27 -0.72 -26.22 8.01
C ALA A 27 -0.11 -25.87 9.38
N SER A 28 1.11 -26.30 9.68
CA SER A 28 1.79 -25.97 10.94
C SER A 28 2.22 -24.51 11.03
N CYS A 29 2.48 -23.85 9.88
CA CYS A 29 2.96 -22.48 9.81
C CYS A 29 1.87 -21.47 9.41
N SER A 30 0.77 -21.94 8.81
CA SER A 30 -0.25 -21.08 8.21
C SER A 30 -1.65 -21.50 8.64
N PRO A 31 -2.38 -20.64 9.40
CA PRO A 31 -3.79 -20.85 9.70
C PRO A 31 -4.67 -21.00 8.45
N TYR A 32 -4.33 -20.33 7.38
CA TYR A 32 -5.01 -20.44 6.08
C TYR A 32 -4.91 -21.86 5.52
N PHE A 33 -3.72 -22.44 5.46
CA PHE A 33 -3.52 -23.82 5.00
C PHE A 33 -4.07 -24.83 6.00
N TYR A 34 -3.99 -24.57 7.30
CA TYR A 34 -4.63 -25.40 8.31
C TYR A 34 -6.13 -25.51 8.08
N ALA A 35 -6.82 -24.39 7.93
CA ALA A 35 -8.26 -24.38 7.67
C ALA A 35 -8.59 -25.08 6.34
N MET A 36 -7.83 -24.80 5.28
CA MET A 36 -8.02 -25.39 3.95
C MET A 36 -7.93 -26.93 3.98
N PHE A 37 -6.94 -27.49 4.71
CA PHE A 37 -6.72 -28.93 4.72
C PHE A 37 -7.53 -29.70 5.78
N THR A 38 -8.21 -29.01 6.70
CA THR A 38 -9.02 -29.64 7.74
C THR A 38 -10.51 -29.41 7.57
N GLY A 39 -10.94 -28.25 7.09
CA GLY A 39 -12.33 -27.80 7.10
C GLY A 39 -13.02 -27.66 5.74
N PHE A 40 -12.28 -27.67 4.62
CA PHE A 40 -12.83 -27.41 3.30
C PHE A 40 -12.67 -28.60 2.35
N ASP A 41 -13.28 -28.49 1.17
CA ASP A 41 -13.24 -29.51 0.11
C ASP A 41 -11.82 -29.83 -0.39
N GLU A 42 -10.88 -28.89 -0.18
CA GLU A 42 -9.47 -29.01 -0.50
C GLU A 42 -8.75 -30.09 0.33
N LYS A 43 -9.33 -30.53 1.44
CA LYS A 43 -8.79 -31.61 2.30
C LYS A 43 -8.40 -32.85 1.50
N ASN A 44 -9.23 -33.24 0.54
CA ASN A 44 -9.03 -34.45 -0.24
C ASN A 44 -8.35 -34.22 -1.60
N LYS A 45 -8.05 -32.96 -1.95
CA LYS A 45 -7.41 -32.61 -3.22
C LYS A 45 -5.89 -32.72 -3.09
N SER A 46 -5.25 -33.24 -4.12
CA SER A 46 -3.79 -33.26 -4.26
C SER A 46 -3.26 -32.08 -5.09
N LYS A 47 -4.14 -31.36 -5.80
CA LYS A 47 -3.82 -30.15 -6.55
C LYS A 47 -4.72 -29.01 -6.10
N ILE A 48 -4.14 -27.87 -5.79
CA ILE A 48 -4.84 -26.68 -5.31
C ILE A 48 -4.40 -25.48 -6.14
N ILE A 49 -5.38 -24.81 -6.75
CA ILE A 49 -5.16 -23.60 -7.53
C ILE A 49 -5.35 -22.39 -6.60
N LEU A 50 -4.30 -21.62 -6.40
CA LEU A 50 -4.33 -20.35 -5.69
C LEU A 50 -4.56 -19.24 -6.71
N ARG A 51 -5.73 -18.64 -6.65
CA ARG A 51 -6.10 -17.53 -7.55
C ARG A 51 -5.49 -16.24 -7.00
N ASP A 52 -5.13 -15.35 -7.90
CA ASP A 52 -4.62 -14.01 -7.57
C ASP A 52 -3.35 -14.01 -6.69
N VAL A 53 -2.57 -15.10 -6.75
CA VAL A 53 -1.26 -15.22 -6.11
C VAL A 53 -0.19 -15.18 -7.19
N ASP A 54 0.80 -14.33 -6.98
CA ASP A 54 1.98 -14.24 -7.85
C ASP A 54 2.84 -15.52 -7.73
N PRO A 55 3.34 -16.09 -8.84
CA PRO A 55 4.15 -17.31 -8.83
C PRO A 55 5.44 -17.20 -8.02
N GLU A 56 6.17 -16.09 -8.12
CA GLU A 56 7.41 -15.90 -7.36
C GLU A 56 7.10 -15.67 -5.88
N ALA A 57 6.03 -14.93 -5.55
CA ALA A 57 5.57 -14.80 -4.18
C ALA A 57 5.20 -16.18 -3.59
N LEU A 58 4.46 -17.03 -4.33
CA LEU A 58 4.16 -18.40 -3.88
C LEU A 58 5.44 -19.19 -3.60
N LYS A 59 6.42 -19.13 -4.49
CA LYS A 59 7.71 -19.80 -4.35
C LYS A 59 8.45 -19.35 -3.09
N LEU A 60 8.54 -18.02 -2.87
CA LEU A 60 9.18 -17.44 -1.69
C LEU A 60 8.47 -17.87 -0.39
N LEU A 61 7.14 -17.79 -0.35
CA LEU A 61 6.37 -18.16 0.84
C LEU A 61 6.43 -19.66 1.15
N VAL A 62 6.38 -20.51 0.13
CA VAL A 62 6.57 -21.95 0.35
C VAL A 62 8.01 -22.23 0.81
N ASN A 63 9.03 -21.56 0.27
CA ASN A 63 10.39 -21.70 0.78
C ASN A 63 10.49 -21.24 2.23
N TYR A 64 9.91 -20.09 2.57
CA TYR A 64 9.88 -19.57 3.93
C TYR A 64 9.30 -20.58 4.94
N VAL A 65 8.20 -21.25 4.60
CA VAL A 65 7.59 -22.29 5.47
C VAL A 65 8.55 -23.42 5.80
N TYR A 66 9.53 -23.72 4.94
CA TYR A 66 10.51 -24.79 5.16
C TYR A 66 11.83 -24.32 5.76
N THR A 67 12.22 -23.06 5.55
CA THR A 67 13.54 -22.53 5.91
C THR A 67 13.48 -21.48 7.01
N SER A 68 12.30 -20.86 7.21
CA SER A 68 12.10 -19.67 8.05
C SER A 68 12.90 -18.45 7.56
N GLU A 69 13.31 -18.44 6.29
CA GLU A 69 14.07 -17.37 5.69
C GLU A 69 13.32 -16.80 4.47
N VAL A 70 13.23 -15.49 4.39
CA VAL A 70 12.69 -14.77 3.23
C VAL A 70 13.45 -13.46 3.04
N GLU A 71 13.82 -13.17 1.81
CA GLU A 71 14.41 -11.88 1.44
C GLU A 71 13.32 -10.99 0.86
N VAL A 72 13.10 -9.83 1.51
CA VAL A 72 12.17 -8.81 1.04
C VAL A 72 12.97 -7.75 0.27
N THR A 73 12.54 -7.47 -0.96
CA THR A 73 13.18 -6.50 -1.87
C THR A 73 12.13 -5.55 -2.46
N GLU A 74 12.59 -4.46 -3.06
CA GLU A 74 11.70 -3.52 -3.79
C GLU A 74 10.93 -4.22 -4.92
N GLU A 75 11.54 -5.23 -5.55
CA GLU A 75 10.97 -5.95 -6.68
C GLU A 75 9.86 -6.93 -6.25
N ASN A 76 9.96 -7.50 -5.04
CA ASN A 76 9.03 -8.54 -4.60
C ASN A 76 8.01 -8.11 -3.54
N VAL A 77 8.25 -7.02 -2.80
CA VAL A 77 7.40 -6.62 -1.66
C VAL A 77 5.93 -6.41 -2.06
N GLN A 78 5.69 -5.89 -3.26
CA GLN A 78 4.34 -5.60 -3.75
C GLN A 78 3.51 -6.86 -4.03
N THR A 79 4.14 -7.98 -4.38
CA THR A 79 3.47 -9.26 -4.61
C THR A 79 3.55 -10.17 -3.39
N LEU A 80 4.62 -10.06 -2.62
CA LEU A 80 4.88 -10.88 -1.45
C LEU A 80 3.93 -10.53 -0.28
N LEU A 81 3.73 -9.24 0.01
CA LEU A 81 2.88 -8.81 1.13
C LEU A 81 1.41 -9.26 0.97
N PRO A 82 0.74 -9.06 -0.18
CA PRO A 82 -0.62 -9.57 -0.39
C PRO A 82 -0.72 -11.09 -0.25
N ALA A 83 0.25 -11.81 -0.78
CA ALA A 83 0.28 -13.27 -0.70
C ALA A 83 0.52 -13.76 0.73
N ALA A 84 1.44 -13.13 1.47
CA ALA A 84 1.68 -13.42 2.89
C ALA A 84 0.44 -13.13 3.74
N ASN A 85 -0.25 -12.01 3.47
CA ASN A 85 -1.50 -11.65 4.14
C ASN A 85 -2.60 -12.68 3.86
N LEU A 86 -2.80 -13.10 2.60
CA LEU A 86 -3.75 -14.15 2.22
C LEU A 86 -3.45 -15.46 2.94
N MET A 87 -2.19 -15.88 2.97
CA MET A 87 -1.75 -17.13 3.59
C MET A 87 -1.59 -17.03 5.11
N GLN A 88 -1.87 -15.86 5.71
CA GLN A 88 -1.76 -15.60 7.15
C GLN A 88 -0.36 -15.94 7.71
N LEU A 89 0.68 -15.59 6.95
CA LEU A 89 2.08 -15.71 7.37
C LEU A 89 2.52 -14.38 7.99
N SER A 90 2.20 -14.19 9.28
CA SER A 90 2.35 -12.92 9.98
C SER A 90 3.78 -12.38 9.95
N ASP A 91 4.77 -13.24 10.20
CA ASP A 91 6.17 -12.82 10.26
C ASP A 91 6.65 -12.26 8.91
N VAL A 92 6.22 -12.86 7.79
CA VAL A 92 6.55 -12.36 6.44
C VAL A 92 5.82 -11.04 6.15
N LYS A 93 4.55 -10.95 6.57
CA LYS A 93 3.78 -9.69 6.47
C LYS A 93 4.47 -8.57 7.25
N GLU A 94 4.89 -8.83 8.48
CA GLU A 94 5.61 -7.87 9.32
C GLU A 94 6.94 -7.45 8.68
N ALA A 95 7.72 -8.39 8.17
CA ALA A 95 8.97 -8.09 7.46
C ALA A 95 8.74 -7.22 6.21
N CYS A 96 7.67 -7.46 5.45
CA CYS A 96 7.29 -6.61 4.32
C CYS A 96 6.88 -5.20 4.76
N CYS A 97 6.10 -5.08 5.86
CA CYS A 97 5.72 -3.78 6.41
C CYS A 97 6.93 -3.00 6.91
N GLU A 98 7.85 -3.66 7.63
CA GLU A 98 9.09 -3.05 8.11
C GLU A 98 9.97 -2.58 6.94
N PHE A 99 10.09 -3.39 5.90
CA PHE A 99 10.81 -3.00 4.67
C PHE A 99 10.21 -1.72 4.07
N LEU A 100 8.89 -1.65 3.89
CA LEU A 100 8.21 -0.47 3.34
C LEU A 100 8.37 0.76 4.23
N LEU A 101 8.32 0.61 5.56
CA LEU A 101 8.56 1.70 6.50
C LEU A 101 9.98 2.27 6.38
N ASN A 102 10.97 1.40 6.19
CA ASN A 102 12.37 1.83 6.02
C ASN A 102 12.63 2.53 4.66
N GLN A 103 11.73 2.37 3.70
CA GLN A 103 11.80 3.00 2.38
C GLN A 103 10.93 4.26 2.26
N LEU A 104 10.25 4.70 3.34
CA LEU A 104 9.39 5.88 3.31
C LEU A 104 10.16 7.13 2.90
N HIS A 105 9.64 7.79 1.88
CA HIS A 105 10.14 9.05 1.35
C HIS A 105 8.96 9.91 0.86
N PRO A 106 9.05 11.25 0.81
CA PRO A 106 7.95 12.09 0.31
C PRO A 106 7.44 11.71 -1.08
N THR A 107 8.31 11.12 -1.93
CA THR A 107 7.97 10.73 -3.30
C THR A 107 7.23 9.40 -3.44
N ASN A 108 7.13 8.58 -2.36
CA ASN A 108 6.50 7.26 -2.40
C ASN A 108 5.49 7.02 -1.27
N CYS A 109 5.37 7.94 -0.33
CA CYS A 109 4.57 7.73 0.87
C CYS A 109 3.06 7.65 0.61
N LEU A 110 2.54 8.35 -0.41
CA LEU A 110 1.12 8.28 -0.79
C LEU A 110 0.79 6.94 -1.43
N GLY A 111 1.69 6.40 -2.25
CA GLY A 111 1.59 5.05 -2.81
C GLY A 111 1.64 3.98 -1.73
N ILE A 112 2.59 4.07 -0.79
CA ILE A 112 2.69 3.15 0.35
C ILE A 112 1.44 3.22 1.24
N LYS A 113 0.90 4.42 1.50
CA LYS A 113 -0.36 4.60 2.22
C LYS A 113 -1.52 3.86 1.54
N SER A 114 -1.70 4.08 0.25
CA SER A 114 -2.77 3.44 -0.53
C SER A 114 -2.61 1.92 -0.54
N PHE A 115 -1.39 1.42 -0.66
CA PHE A 115 -1.07 0.01 -0.60
C PHE A 115 -1.36 -0.61 0.79
N ALA A 116 -1.00 0.10 1.87
CA ALA A 116 -1.27 -0.34 3.24
C ALA A 116 -2.77 -0.41 3.54
N ASP A 117 -3.53 0.56 3.07
CA ASP A 117 -4.99 0.61 3.22
C ASP A 117 -5.66 -0.54 2.45
N LEU A 118 -5.28 -0.73 1.18
CA LEU A 118 -5.79 -1.81 0.32
C LEU A 118 -5.58 -3.20 0.93
N HIS A 119 -4.45 -3.42 1.60
CA HIS A 119 -4.09 -4.73 2.17
C HIS A 119 -4.37 -4.84 3.67
N GLY A 120 -5.02 -3.84 4.29
CA GLY A 120 -5.40 -3.86 5.70
C GLY A 120 -4.19 -3.92 6.65
N CYS A 121 -3.08 -3.27 6.29
CA CYS A 121 -1.87 -3.17 7.10
C CYS A 121 -1.96 -1.94 8.02
N LEU A 122 -2.75 -2.05 9.11
CA LEU A 122 -3.13 -0.91 9.96
C LEU A 122 -1.94 -0.20 10.58
N ASP A 123 -0.94 -0.91 11.05
CA ASP A 123 0.26 -0.32 11.66
C ASP A 123 1.08 0.45 10.62
N LEU A 124 1.30 -0.13 9.44
CA LEU A 124 1.95 0.53 8.32
C LEU A 124 1.17 1.79 7.90
N LEU A 125 -0.16 1.70 7.82
CA LEU A 125 -1.04 2.82 7.47
C LEU A 125 -0.92 3.95 8.49
N ALA A 126 -0.93 3.64 9.80
CA ALA A 126 -0.83 4.63 10.87
C ALA A 126 0.52 5.38 10.82
N VAL A 127 1.63 4.64 10.70
CA VAL A 127 2.97 5.24 10.63
C VAL A 127 3.12 6.08 9.36
N THR A 128 2.63 5.59 8.22
CA THR A 128 2.70 6.31 6.95
C THR A 128 1.87 7.60 6.99
N ASN A 129 0.70 7.60 7.63
CA ASN A 129 -0.08 8.82 7.84
C ASN A 129 0.70 9.85 8.66
N THR A 130 1.30 9.45 9.78
CA THR A 130 2.13 10.34 10.60
C THR A 130 3.34 10.89 9.82
N TYR A 131 3.95 10.07 8.97
CA TYR A 131 5.03 10.49 8.09
C TYR A 131 4.56 11.57 7.10
N ILE A 132 3.43 11.34 6.41
CA ILE A 132 2.83 12.28 5.46
C ILE A 132 2.52 13.61 6.17
N GLU A 133 1.92 13.58 7.35
CA GLU A 133 1.58 14.78 8.12
C GLU A 133 2.82 15.60 8.50
N SER A 134 3.91 14.94 8.88
CA SER A 134 5.15 15.61 9.26
C SER A 134 5.97 16.14 8.09
N HIS A 135 5.86 15.53 6.89
CA HIS A 135 6.56 15.91 5.66
C HIS A 135 5.62 16.51 4.61
N PHE A 136 4.47 17.01 5.05
CA PHE A 136 3.38 17.41 4.17
C PHE A 136 3.81 18.41 3.08
N ALA A 137 4.62 19.42 3.42
CA ALA A 137 5.09 20.41 2.47
C ALA A 137 5.92 19.79 1.32
N GLU A 138 6.71 18.76 1.62
CA GLU A 138 7.52 18.05 0.63
C GLU A 138 6.66 17.14 -0.25
N VAL A 139 5.65 16.48 0.36
CA VAL A 139 4.69 15.61 -0.34
C VAL A 139 3.90 16.38 -1.39
N LEU A 140 3.50 17.62 -1.09
CA LEU A 140 2.77 18.49 -2.02
C LEU A 140 3.55 18.83 -3.30
N ASP A 141 4.87 18.73 -3.27
CA ASP A 141 5.75 19.01 -4.42
C ASP A 141 6.06 17.75 -5.25
N CYS A 142 5.54 16.56 -4.85
CA CYS A 142 5.83 15.30 -5.52
C CYS A 142 4.79 14.91 -6.57
N ASP A 143 5.21 14.13 -7.57
CA ASP A 143 4.35 13.64 -8.65
C ASP A 143 3.16 12.80 -8.14
N GLU A 144 3.35 12.05 -7.04
CA GLU A 144 2.27 11.29 -6.43
C GLU A 144 1.08 12.16 -6.00
N PHE A 145 1.34 13.39 -5.52
CA PHE A 145 0.28 14.34 -5.17
C PHE A 145 -0.59 14.69 -6.39
N TYR A 146 0.02 14.88 -7.55
CA TYR A 146 -0.72 15.17 -8.79
C TYR A 146 -1.45 13.95 -9.36
N ALA A 147 -1.13 12.75 -8.92
CA ALA A 147 -1.84 11.52 -9.29
C ALA A 147 -3.11 11.28 -8.45
N LEU A 148 -3.28 11.97 -7.32
CA LEU A 148 -4.45 11.83 -6.45
C LEU A 148 -5.74 12.27 -7.14
N ASP A 149 -6.84 11.62 -6.77
CA ASP A 149 -8.18 12.10 -7.12
C ASP A 149 -8.65 13.24 -6.19
N GLN A 150 -9.80 13.83 -6.52
CA GLN A 150 -10.36 14.95 -5.76
C GLN A 150 -10.63 14.60 -4.29
N GLU A 151 -11.16 13.41 -4.02
CA GLU A 151 -11.51 12.99 -2.66
C GLU A 151 -10.26 12.75 -1.81
N GLN A 152 -9.25 12.14 -2.42
CA GLN A 152 -7.95 11.93 -1.78
C GLN A 152 -7.28 13.27 -1.44
N VAL A 153 -7.30 14.25 -2.34
CA VAL A 153 -6.78 15.60 -2.05
C VAL A 153 -7.57 16.27 -0.95
N CYS A 154 -8.92 16.23 -0.99
CA CYS A 154 -9.74 16.77 0.09
C CYS A 154 -9.37 16.16 1.45
N ASN A 155 -9.28 14.83 1.53
CA ASN A 155 -8.93 14.11 2.75
C ASN A 155 -7.53 14.50 3.25
N LEU A 156 -6.58 14.68 2.33
CA LEU A 156 -5.21 15.04 2.65
C LEU A 156 -5.10 16.45 3.25
N ILE A 157 -5.76 17.45 2.64
CA ILE A 157 -5.67 18.86 3.07
C ILE A 157 -6.63 19.21 4.22
N SER A 158 -7.64 18.36 4.50
CA SER A 158 -8.61 18.58 5.59
C SER A 158 -8.08 18.19 6.97
N SER A 159 -6.95 17.48 7.05
CA SER A 159 -6.37 17.06 8.32
C SER A 159 -5.89 18.26 9.14
N ASP A 160 -6.21 18.26 10.44
CA ASP A 160 -5.76 19.31 11.37
C ASP A 160 -4.33 19.09 11.91
N THR A 161 -3.75 17.94 11.62
CA THR A 161 -2.43 17.51 12.12
C THR A 161 -1.29 17.77 11.15
N ILE A 162 -1.60 18.25 9.94
CA ILE A 162 -0.59 18.54 8.92
C ILE A 162 0.39 19.63 9.34
N THR A 163 1.67 19.39 9.11
CA THR A 163 2.75 20.35 9.34
C THR A 163 3.08 21.08 8.04
N VAL A 164 2.70 22.35 7.97
CA VAL A 164 3.00 23.22 6.83
C VAL A 164 3.68 24.50 7.30
N PRO A 165 4.59 25.08 6.51
CA PRO A 165 5.20 26.36 6.85
C PRO A 165 4.18 27.51 6.89
N SER A 166 3.16 27.44 6.04
CA SER A 166 2.08 28.43 5.97
C SER A 166 0.90 27.87 5.19
N GLU A 167 -0.28 28.47 5.36
CA GLU A 167 -1.49 28.10 4.61
C GLU A 167 -1.41 28.47 3.12
N GLU A 168 -0.54 29.42 2.77
CA GLU A 168 -0.24 29.78 1.38
C GLU A 168 0.28 28.56 0.61
N LYS A 169 1.10 27.69 1.25
CA LYS A 169 1.61 26.48 0.61
C LYS A 169 0.48 25.50 0.27
N VAL A 170 -0.51 25.36 1.16
CA VAL A 170 -1.70 24.52 0.90
C VAL A 170 -2.52 25.10 -0.25
N TYR A 171 -2.77 26.41 -0.24
CA TYR A 171 -3.49 27.11 -1.30
C TYR A 171 -2.79 26.90 -2.66
N GLU A 172 -1.49 27.16 -2.73
CA GLU A 172 -0.68 26.99 -3.95
C GLU A 172 -0.74 25.57 -4.49
N SER A 173 -0.67 24.59 -3.62
CA SER A 173 -0.71 23.18 -4.00
C SER A 173 -2.08 22.79 -4.57
N VAL A 174 -3.17 23.28 -3.99
CA VAL A 174 -4.52 23.08 -4.54
C VAL A 174 -4.64 23.69 -5.94
N ILE A 175 -4.17 24.94 -6.12
CA ILE A 175 -4.17 25.60 -7.42
C ILE A 175 -3.30 24.84 -8.43
N ALA A 176 -2.12 24.38 -8.02
CA ALA A 176 -1.21 23.62 -8.87
C ALA A 176 -1.85 22.28 -9.29
N TRP A 177 -2.50 21.56 -8.36
CA TRP A 177 -3.20 20.31 -8.66
C TRP A 177 -4.36 20.52 -9.65
N VAL A 178 -5.15 21.58 -9.49
CA VAL A 178 -6.23 21.91 -10.42
C VAL A 178 -5.66 22.28 -11.80
N ASN A 179 -4.61 23.10 -11.85
CA ASN A 179 -4.00 23.54 -13.10
C ASN A 179 -3.26 22.43 -13.85
N HIS A 180 -2.83 21.37 -13.15
CA HIS A 180 -2.21 20.21 -13.77
C HIS A 180 -3.12 19.52 -14.80
N ASP A 181 -4.45 19.55 -14.56
CA ASP A 181 -5.47 19.07 -15.52
C ASP A 181 -6.73 19.94 -15.42
N LYS A 182 -6.60 21.21 -15.74
CA LYS A 182 -7.67 22.23 -15.59
C LYS A 182 -8.99 21.81 -16.25
N PRO A 183 -9.03 21.17 -17.45
CA PRO A 183 -10.28 20.73 -18.06
C PRO A 183 -11.10 19.76 -17.21
N ASN A 184 -10.44 18.82 -16.55
CA ASN A 184 -11.10 17.78 -15.76
C ASN A 184 -11.23 18.16 -14.28
N ARG A 185 -10.30 18.97 -13.73
CA ARG A 185 -10.20 19.28 -12.29
C ARG A 185 -10.76 20.65 -11.90
N GLY A 186 -11.03 21.53 -12.88
CA GLY A 186 -11.51 22.89 -12.61
C GLY A 186 -12.79 22.94 -11.77
N GLN A 187 -13.68 21.97 -11.93
CA GLN A 187 -14.92 21.87 -11.15
C GLN A 187 -14.70 21.48 -9.68
N ALA A 188 -13.54 20.91 -9.34
CA ALA A 188 -13.18 20.52 -7.98
C ALA A 188 -12.76 21.72 -7.11
N LEU A 189 -12.33 22.82 -7.72
CA LEU A 189 -11.76 23.97 -7.02
C LEU A 189 -12.62 24.50 -5.86
N PRO A 190 -13.95 24.73 -6.02
CA PRO A 190 -14.75 25.25 -4.92
C PRO A 190 -14.73 24.33 -3.69
N ARG A 191 -14.85 23.01 -3.90
CA ARG A 191 -14.84 22.02 -2.81
C ARG A 191 -13.48 21.94 -2.14
N LEU A 192 -12.40 21.98 -2.88
CA LEU A 192 -11.03 21.99 -2.33
C LEU A 192 -10.78 23.25 -1.48
N MET A 193 -11.28 24.39 -1.94
CA MET A 193 -11.15 25.66 -1.21
C MET A 193 -11.91 25.70 0.13
N GLU A 194 -12.92 24.88 0.34
CA GLU A 194 -13.57 24.73 1.65
C GLU A 194 -12.64 24.21 2.74
N HIS A 195 -11.60 23.45 2.34
CA HIS A 195 -10.60 22.90 3.24
C HIS A 195 -9.37 23.78 3.44
N VAL A 196 -9.19 24.80 2.60
CA VAL A 196 -8.12 25.81 2.76
C VAL A 196 -8.57 26.84 3.79
N ARG A 197 -7.76 27.06 4.82
CA ARG A 197 -8.05 28.00 5.92
C ARG A 197 -7.78 29.44 5.47
N LEU A 198 -8.61 29.95 4.54
CA LEU A 198 -8.44 31.26 3.94
C LEU A 198 -8.20 32.42 4.94
N PRO A 199 -8.77 32.44 6.18
CA PRO A 199 -8.46 33.46 7.16
C PRO A 199 -7.01 33.50 7.64
N LEU A 200 -6.22 32.44 7.41
CA LEU A 200 -4.80 32.37 7.75
C LEU A 200 -3.90 32.93 6.62
N LEU A 201 -4.46 33.15 5.42
CA LEU A 201 -3.73 33.78 4.33
C LEU A 201 -3.60 35.28 4.55
N SER A 202 -2.43 35.84 4.20
CA SER A 202 -2.25 37.28 4.29
C SER A 202 -3.14 38.02 3.25
N ARG A 203 -3.63 39.21 3.62
CA ARG A 203 -4.48 40.01 2.74
C ARG A 203 -3.80 40.33 1.41
N ASP A 204 -2.52 40.66 1.48
CA ASP A 204 -1.74 41.04 0.28
C ASP A 204 -1.56 39.84 -0.64
N TYR A 205 -1.33 38.65 -0.06
CA TYR A 205 -1.26 37.39 -0.82
C TYR A 205 -2.58 37.08 -1.55
N LEU A 206 -3.72 37.21 -0.87
CA LEU A 206 -5.04 36.97 -1.47
C LEU A 206 -5.32 37.90 -2.63
N LEU A 207 -4.98 39.22 -2.51
CA LEU A 207 -5.19 40.19 -3.57
C LEU A 207 -4.33 39.88 -4.82
N VAL A 208 -3.08 39.45 -4.62
CA VAL A 208 -2.18 39.09 -5.74
C VAL A 208 -2.65 37.76 -6.37
N SER A 209 -2.98 36.77 -5.59
CA SER A 209 -3.41 35.45 -6.08
C SER A 209 -4.71 35.49 -6.87
N LEU A 210 -5.68 36.31 -6.43
CA LEU A 210 -6.92 36.50 -7.16
C LEU A 210 -6.70 37.24 -8.50
N ALA A 211 -5.71 38.15 -8.58
CA ALA A 211 -5.39 38.85 -9.80
C ALA A 211 -4.66 38.00 -10.85
N ILE A 212 -3.98 36.92 -10.43
CA ILE A 212 -3.20 36.03 -11.31
C ILE A 212 -4.04 34.87 -11.81
N ASN A 213 -5.01 34.38 -11.02
CA ASN A 213 -5.79 33.15 -11.28
C ASN A 213 -7.20 33.45 -11.88
N VAL A 214 -7.54 34.66 -12.17
CA VAL A 214 -8.70 35.12 -12.98
C VAL A 214 -8.26 35.33 -14.41
#